data_eed1dd61c955eae764398f7d2cd9f7f0
#
_entry.id   eed1dd61c955eae764398f7d2cd9f7f0
#
_cell.length_a   1.000
_cell.length_b   1.000
_cell.length_c   1.000
_cell.angle_alpha   90.00
_cell.angle_beta   90.00
_cell.angle_gamma   90.00
#
_symmetry.space_group_name_H-M   'P 1'
#
loop_
_entity.id
_entity.type
_entity.pdbx_description
1 polymer ?
#
loop_
_entity_poly.entity_id
_entity_poly.type
_entity_poly.pdbx_seq_one_letter_code
_entity_poly.pdbx_strand_id
1 'polypeptide(L)'
;MNLVPDLEIHTTLAGWHLDLEGRAVWLLVVSVVILAVAAIPVFLSGKPELRRRWTTWALILPVIGIPMWLGPGPTAALAALLALQAVREFAAMMRLPRAETTLLLVLAVLYPLAAWLAPDLLALVPLVALLCAVPALLAGDADRGLERATLTAFGSIWLCWSLANLVLVGSDAYLLCFAAEATAIAAWCGGTGLRRFAWARRPLSRLSPNKTVGGMVGAAVGAAIVLVVLDSASPGLYVAVLLGSVGGDLLESMVKRRAGVKDAGAWLPGFGGLLDRVDSLLLVLPLAAVLA
;
A
#
# COMPACT_ATOMS: atom_id res chain seq x y z
N MET A 1 8.36 20.51 -21.44
CA MET A 1 8.95 21.32 -20.34
C MET A 1 9.01 20.35 -19.15
N ASN A 2 10.20 19.76 -18.92
CA ASN A 2 10.38 18.79 -17.84
C ASN A 2 10.17 19.51 -16.51
N LEU A 3 9.09 19.16 -15.79
CA LEU A 3 8.78 19.71 -14.46
C LEU A 3 9.64 19.08 -13.37
N VAL A 4 10.31 17.99 -13.70
CA VAL A 4 11.17 17.24 -12.77
C VAL A 4 12.62 17.59 -13.10
N PRO A 5 13.39 18.11 -12.13
CA PRO A 5 14.80 18.39 -12.34
C PRO A 5 15.60 17.09 -12.53
N ASP A 6 16.46 17.05 -13.54
CA ASP A 6 17.52 16.04 -13.69
C ASP A 6 18.63 16.31 -12.65
N LEU A 7 18.30 16.20 -11.38
CA LEU A 7 19.22 16.47 -10.29
C LEU A 7 19.63 15.13 -9.66
N GLU A 8 20.83 14.67 -9.94
CA GLU A 8 21.46 13.58 -9.22
C GLU A 8 22.26 14.16 -8.04
N ILE A 9 21.82 13.94 -6.83
CA ILE A 9 22.54 14.36 -5.63
C ILE A 9 23.25 13.17 -5.05
N HIS A 10 24.55 13.09 -5.28
CA HIS A 10 25.43 12.13 -4.64
C HIS A 10 25.95 12.74 -3.34
N THR A 11 25.50 12.23 -2.20
CA THR A 11 26.00 12.67 -0.90
C THR A 11 26.28 11.49 0.01
N THR A 12 27.23 11.65 0.92
CA THR A 12 27.52 10.66 1.96
C THR A 12 27.06 11.20 3.31
N LEU A 13 26.08 10.55 3.92
CA LEU A 13 25.63 10.87 5.27
C LEU A 13 25.97 9.71 6.20
N ALA A 14 26.80 9.95 7.21
CA ALA A 14 27.23 8.95 8.20
C ALA A 14 27.78 7.64 7.58
N GLY A 15 28.49 7.73 6.44
CA GLY A 15 29.10 6.57 5.78
C GLY A 15 28.17 5.84 4.79
N TRP A 16 26.95 6.30 4.60
CA TRP A 16 26.01 5.80 3.61
C TRP A 16 26.10 6.65 2.34
N HIS A 17 26.26 5.99 1.18
CA HIS A 17 26.13 6.65 -0.10
C HIS A 17 24.63 6.86 -0.39
N LEU A 18 24.19 8.11 -0.45
CA LEU A 18 22.84 8.50 -0.79
C LEU A 18 22.83 8.95 -2.26
N ASP A 19 22.31 8.11 -3.12
CA ASP A 19 22.01 8.45 -4.51
C ASP A 19 20.56 8.93 -4.57
N LEU A 20 20.37 10.24 -4.40
CA LEU A 20 19.05 10.87 -4.47
C LEU A 20 18.75 11.22 -5.92
N GLU A 21 17.91 10.45 -6.56
CA GLU A 21 17.34 10.84 -7.84
C GLU A 21 16.52 12.13 -7.66
N GLY A 22 16.71 13.11 -8.54
CA GLY A 22 16.01 14.40 -8.47
C GLY A 22 14.49 14.28 -8.38
N ARG A 23 13.92 13.21 -8.95
CA ARG A 23 12.50 12.86 -8.88
C ARG A 23 12.05 12.56 -7.44
N ALA A 24 12.81 11.77 -6.69
CA ALA A 24 12.49 11.45 -5.29
C ALA A 24 12.56 12.68 -4.38
N VAL A 25 13.57 13.53 -4.58
CA VAL A 25 13.71 14.80 -3.86
C VAL A 25 12.56 15.74 -4.19
N TRP A 26 12.19 15.86 -5.47
CA TRP A 26 11.08 16.69 -5.91
C TRP A 26 9.75 16.23 -5.29
N LEU A 27 9.47 14.92 -5.30
CA LEU A 27 8.28 14.34 -4.68
C LEU A 27 8.22 14.59 -3.17
N LEU A 28 9.37 14.51 -2.48
CA LEU A 28 9.44 14.88 -1.07
C LEU A 28 9.07 16.36 -0.87
N VAL A 29 9.70 17.25 -1.62
CA VAL A 29 9.43 18.68 -1.52
C VAL A 29 7.95 18.96 -1.75
N VAL A 30 7.36 18.37 -2.80
CA VAL A 30 5.93 18.50 -3.09
C VAL A 30 5.08 17.97 -1.92
N SER A 31 5.41 16.81 -1.37
CA SER A 31 4.67 16.23 -0.24
C SER A 31 4.75 17.11 1.01
N VAL A 32 5.93 17.64 1.32
CA VAL A 32 6.14 18.58 2.44
C VAL A 32 5.37 19.88 2.21
N VAL A 33 5.40 20.43 0.99
CA VAL A 33 4.64 21.66 0.64
C VAL A 33 3.14 21.41 0.78
N ILE A 34 2.63 20.28 0.28
CA ILE A 34 1.21 19.92 0.42
C ILE A 34 0.83 19.84 1.91
N LEU A 35 1.65 19.18 2.74
CA LEU A 35 1.43 19.11 4.19
C LEU A 35 1.47 20.48 4.86
N ALA A 36 2.43 21.32 4.50
CA ALA A 36 2.56 22.67 5.05
C ALA A 36 1.35 23.55 4.68
N VAL A 37 0.92 23.51 3.42
CA VAL A 37 -0.27 24.24 2.96
C VAL A 37 -1.54 23.71 3.64
N ALA A 38 -1.68 22.39 3.76
CA ALA A 38 -2.81 21.76 4.44
C ALA A 38 -2.85 22.07 5.95
N ALA A 39 -1.70 22.35 6.59
CA ALA A 39 -1.65 22.72 8.00
C ALA A 39 -2.49 23.98 8.28
N ILE A 40 -2.44 24.98 7.40
CA ILE A 40 -3.13 26.26 7.60
C ILE A 40 -4.63 26.06 7.85
N PRO A 41 -5.45 25.48 6.93
CA PRO A 41 -6.87 25.27 7.17
C PRO A 41 -7.15 24.26 8.29
N VAL A 42 -6.29 23.26 8.48
CA VAL A 42 -6.44 22.27 9.56
C VAL A 42 -6.33 22.91 10.93
N PHE A 43 -5.31 23.74 11.16
CA PHE A 43 -5.12 24.39 12.46
C PHE A 43 -6.10 25.54 12.69
N LEU A 44 -6.51 26.25 11.65
CA LEU A 44 -7.54 27.28 11.71
C LEU A 44 -8.95 26.72 11.96
N SER A 45 -9.25 25.51 11.52
CA SER A 45 -10.57 24.88 11.69
C SER A 45 -10.94 24.58 13.14
N GLY A 46 -9.96 24.48 14.04
CA GLY A 46 -10.14 24.09 15.44
C GLY A 46 -10.58 22.64 15.66
N LYS A 47 -10.79 21.84 14.59
CA LYS A 47 -11.30 20.46 14.67
C LYS A 47 -10.20 19.49 15.10
N PRO A 48 -10.33 18.81 16.27
CA PRO A 48 -9.28 17.92 16.77
C PRO A 48 -9.03 16.70 15.86
N GLU A 49 -10.07 16.20 15.17
CA GLU A 49 -9.95 15.09 14.25
C GLU A 49 -9.07 15.41 13.04
N LEU A 50 -9.21 16.61 12.44
CA LEU A 50 -8.38 17.05 11.33
C LEU A 50 -6.92 17.21 11.75
N ARG A 51 -6.67 17.74 12.97
CA ARG A 51 -5.31 17.85 13.51
C ARG A 51 -4.68 16.47 13.71
N ARG A 52 -5.42 15.49 14.27
CA ARG A 52 -4.92 14.12 14.43
C ARG A 52 -4.54 13.49 13.08
N ARG A 53 -5.40 13.62 12.06
CA ARG A 53 -5.11 13.13 10.70
C ARG A 53 -3.88 13.81 10.11
N TRP A 54 -3.78 15.13 10.21
CA TRP A 54 -2.61 15.86 9.73
C TRP A 54 -1.32 15.40 10.43
N THR A 55 -1.34 15.28 11.76
CA THR A 55 -0.19 14.81 12.55
C THR A 55 0.22 13.39 12.12
N THR A 56 -0.75 12.50 11.89
CA THR A 56 -0.46 11.14 11.41
C THR A 56 0.22 11.16 10.04
N TRP A 57 -0.25 11.97 9.09
CA TRP A 57 0.42 12.15 7.80
C TRP A 57 1.82 12.73 7.92
N ALA A 58 2.00 13.73 8.79
CA ALA A 58 3.30 14.33 9.04
C ALA A 58 4.32 13.35 9.63
N LEU A 59 3.85 12.33 10.37
CA LEU A 59 4.70 11.24 10.88
C LEU A 59 4.92 10.13 9.83
N ILE A 60 3.90 9.76 9.07
CA ILE A 60 3.99 8.70 8.05
C ILE A 60 4.98 9.07 6.96
N LEU A 61 4.98 10.33 6.51
CA LEU A 61 5.82 10.78 5.41
C LEU A 61 7.32 10.51 5.63
N PRO A 62 7.96 10.93 6.75
CA PRO A 62 9.36 10.61 7.00
C PRO A 62 9.59 9.11 7.30
N VAL A 63 8.65 8.45 7.99
CA VAL A 63 8.78 7.01 8.33
C VAL A 63 8.80 6.15 7.07
N ILE A 64 8.05 6.51 6.04
CA ILE A 64 8.01 5.80 4.77
C ILE A 64 9.14 6.29 3.84
N GLY A 65 9.30 7.61 3.70
CA GLY A 65 10.23 8.19 2.74
C GLY A 65 11.70 7.95 3.08
N ILE A 66 12.10 8.15 4.34
CA ILE A 66 13.51 8.03 4.74
C ILE A 66 14.10 6.64 4.44
N PRO A 67 13.48 5.51 4.82
CA PRO A 67 14.01 4.19 4.46
C PRO A 67 14.12 3.96 2.97
N MET A 68 13.14 4.42 2.17
CA MET A 68 13.17 4.26 0.72
C MET A 68 14.32 5.02 0.06
N TRP A 69 14.73 6.15 0.64
CA TRP A 69 15.88 6.93 0.15
C TRP A 69 17.21 6.40 0.65
N LEU A 70 17.25 5.77 1.83
CA LEU A 70 18.46 5.15 2.35
C LEU A 70 18.87 3.88 1.62
N GLY A 71 18.01 3.37 0.71
CA GLY A 71 18.32 2.25 -0.16
C GLY A 71 17.57 0.95 0.17
N PRO A 72 17.91 -0.16 -0.52
CA PRO A 72 17.10 -1.38 -0.48
C PRO A 72 17.08 -2.08 0.89
N GLY A 73 18.15 -2.02 1.68
CA GLY A 73 18.17 -2.63 3.01
C GLY A 73 17.19 -1.98 3.99
N PRO A 74 17.26 -0.65 4.23
CA PRO A 74 16.26 0.07 5.03
C PRO A 74 14.84 -0.06 4.48
N THR A 75 14.67 -0.10 3.15
CA THR A 75 13.35 -0.35 2.52
C THR A 75 12.84 -1.75 2.87
N ALA A 76 13.71 -2.76 2.86
CA ALA A 76 13.33 -4.11 3.27
C ALA A 76 12.91 -4.18 4.76
N ALA A 77 13.62 -3.45 5.62
CA ALA A 77 13.24 -3.34 7.03
C ALA A 77 11.88 -2.65 7.20
N LEU A 78 11.61 -1.57 6.47
CA LEU A 78 10.29 -0.93 6.43
C LEU A 78 9.21 -1.89 5.95
N ALA A 79 9.44 -2.57 4.82
CA ALA A 79 8.49 -3.54 4.26
C ALA A 79 8.17 -4.66 5.26
N ALA A 80 9.19 -5.17 5.97
CA ALA A 80 9.01 -6.18 7.00
C ALA A 80 8.16 -5.65 8.18
N LEU A 81 8.42 -4.44 8.66
CA LEU A 81 7.63 -3.82 9.74
C LEU A 81 6.17 -3.61 9.35
N LEU A 82 5.92 -3.12 8.13
CA LEU A 82 4.57 -2.96 7.58
C LEU A 82 3.87 -4.33 7.44
N ALA A 83 4.58 -5.33 6.91
CA ALA A 83 4.04 -6.68 6.75
C ALA A 83 3.73 -7.35 8.11
N LEU A 84 4.60 -7.21 9.10
CA LEU A 84 4.37 -7.73 10.45
C LEU A 84 3.11 -7.15 11.07
N GLN A 85 2.89 -5.84 10.95
CA GLN A 85 1.70 -5.19 11.48
C GLN A 85 0.45 -5.57 10.68
N ALA A 86 0.51 -5.58 9.35
CA ALA A 86 -0.59 -6.01 8.49
C ALA A 86 -1.00 -7.48 8.77
N VAL A 87 -0.03 -8.37 8.96
CA VAL A 87 -0.29 -9.77 9.34
C VAL A 87 -0.97 -9.86 10.70
N ARG A 88 -0.55 -9.07 11.70
CA ARG A 88 -1.21 -9.05 13.02
C ARG A 88 -2.69 -8.65 12.92
N GLU A 89 -2.98 -7.59 12.16
CA GLU A 89 -4.35 -7.12 11.93
C GLU A 89 -5.17 -8.16 11.17
N PHE A 90 -4.63 -8.73 10.10
CA PHE A 90 -5.28 -9.78 9.30
C PHE A 90 -5.54 -11.04 10.12
N ALA A 91 -4.54 -11.54 10.86
CA ALA A 91 -4.68 -12.75 11.67
C ALA A 91 -5.73 -12.55 12.77
N ALA A 92 -5.80 -11.38 13.39
CA ALA A 92 -6.81 -11.04 14.38
C ALA A 92 -8.22 -10.99 13.75
N MET A 93 -8.39 -10.35 12.59
CA MET A 93 -9.66 -10.29 11.85
C MET A 93 -10.14 -11.69 11.44
N MET A 94 -9.25 -12.51 10.88
CA MET A 94 -9.57 -13.85 10.39
C MET A 94 -9.58 -14.90 11.50
N ARG A 95 -9.23 -14.54 12.74
CA ARG A 95 -9.11 -15.45 13.88
C ARG A 95 -8.22 -16.64 13.57
N LEU A 96 -7.07 -16.39 12.94
CA LEU A 96 -6.13 -17.43 12.60
C LEU A 96 -5.50 -18.02 13.86
N PRO A 97 -5.33 -19.35 13.93
CA PRO A 97 -4.61 -20.00 15.02
C PRO A 97 -3.14 -19.54 15.10
N ARG A 98 -2.50 -19.83 16.23
CA ARG A 98 -1.13 -19.38 16.50
C ARG A 98 -0.10 -19.88 15.49
N ALA A 99 -0.24 -21.14 15.03
CA ALA A 99 0.71 -21.73 14.10
C ALA A 99 0.72 -20.99 12.74
N GLU A 100 -0.45 -20.73 12.16
CA GLU A 100 -0.62 -19.99 10.92
C GLU A 100 -0.19 -18.53 11.07
N THR A 101 -0.53 -17.91 12.19
CA THR A 101 -0.11 -16.52 12.50
C THR A 101 1.41 -16.45 12.60
N THR A 102 2.07 -17.40 13.30
CA THR A 102 3.53 -17.43 13.41
C THR A 102 4.18 -17.64 12.06
N LEU A 103 3.66 -18.54 11.22
CA LEU A 103 4.15 -18.76 9.87
C LEU A 103 4.07 -17.46 9.04
N LEU A 104 2.94 -16.76 9.06
CA LEU A 104 2.80 -15.48 8.37
C LEU A 104 3.76 -14.41 8.90
N LEU A 105 3.98 -14.33 10.21
CA LEU A 105 4.94 -13.39 10.80
C LEU A 105 6.38 -13.70 10.37
N VAL A 106 6.75 -14.96 10.23
CA VAL A 106 8.04 -15.37 9.68
C VAL A 106 8.16 -14.96 8.21
N LEU A 107 7.13 -15.23 7.40
CA LEU A 107 7.12 -14.84 5.98
C LEU A 107 7.12 -13.31 5.79
N ALA A 108 6.50 -12.56 6.71
CA ALA A 108 6.53 -11.09 6.71
C ALA A 108 7.95 -10.50 6.82
N VAL A 109 8.88 -11.26 7.39
CA VAL A 109 10.30 -10.88 7.45
C VAL A 109 11.08 -11.51 6.30
N LEU A 110 10.83 -12.77 5.99
CA LEU A 110 11.61 -13.51 4.99
C LEU A 110 11.42 -12.97 3.57
N TYR A 111 10.22 -12.56 3.17
CA TYR A 111 9.98 -12.07 1.82
C TYR A 111 10.67 -10.73 1.53
N PRO A 112 10.58 -9.68 2.38
CA PRO A 112 11.36 -8.46 2.17
C PRO A 112 12.87 -8.70 2.22
N LEU A 113 13.32 -9.61 3.10
CA LEU A 113 14.73 -9.98 3.18
C LEU A 113 15.19 -10.69 1.91
N ALA A 114 14.40 -11.62 1.36
CA ALA A 114 14.67 -12.26 0.09
C ALA A 114 14.67 -11.25 -1.07
N ALA A 115 13.70 -10.34 -1.11
CA ALA A 115 13.65 -9.28 -2.11
C ALA A 115 14.93 -8.42 -2.14
N TRP A 116 15.56 -8.20 -0.97
CA TRP A 116 16.80 -7.45 -0.86
C TRP A 116 18.05 -8.27 -1.21
N LEU A 117 18.18 -9.48 -0.62
CA LEU A 117 19.43 -10.24 -0.68
C LEU A 117 19.50 -11.26 -1.82
N ALA A 118 18.36 -11.80 -2.24
CA ALA A 118 18.25 -12.86 -3.21
C ALA A 118 16.87 -12.85 -3.91
N PRO A 119 16.58 -11.84 -4.74
CA PRO A 119 15.25 -11.62 -5.33
C PRO A 119 14.73 -12.82 -6.12
N ASP A 120 15.63 -13.65 -6.70
CA ASP A 120 15.24 -14.87 -7.41
C ASP A 120 14.50 -15.89 -6.54
N LEU A 121 14.70 -15.85 -5.21
CA LEU A 121 13.95 -16.71 -4.29
C LEU A 121 12.45 -16.39 -4.25
N LEU A 122 12.03 -15.22 -4.68
CA LEU A 122 10.61 -14.89 -4.80
C LEU A 122 9.88 -15.68 -5.88
N ALA A 123 10.60 -16.31 -6.81
CA ALA A 123 10.02 -17.30 -7.71
C ALA A 123 9.42 -18.51 -6.97
N LEU A 124 9.83 -18.75 -5.73
CA LEU A 124 9.29 -19.82 -4.88
C LEU A 124 7.98 -19.45 -4.17
N VAL A 125 7.48 -18.23 -4.30
CA VAL A 125 6.23 -17.77 -3.65
C VAL A 125 5.05 -18.71 -3.89
N PRO A 126 4.79 -19.23 -5.10
CA PRO A 126 3.71 -20.20 -5.31
C PRO A 126 3.89 -21.49 -4.50
N LEU A 127 5.12 -22.00 -4.41
CA LEU A 127 5.43 -23.17 -3.59
C LEU A 127 5.21 -22.87 -2.09
N VAL A 128 5.71 -21.72 -1.60
CA VAL A 128 5.51 -21.32 -0.21
C VAL A 128 4.02 -21.16 0.12
N ALA A 129 3.23 -20.62 -0.82
CA ALA A 129 1.78 -20.51 -0.66
C ALA A 129 1.12 -21.90 -0.50
N LEU A 130 1.56 -22.92 -1.22
CA LEU A 130 1.10 -24.30 -0.99
C LEU A 130 1.55 -24.84 0.36
N LEU A 131 2.79 -24.56 0.77
CA LEU A 131 3.31 -24.96 2.09
C LEU A 131 2.62 -24.28 3.26
N CYS A 132 1.87 -23.20 3.04
CA CYS A 132 1.00 -22.57 4.04
C CYS A 132 -0.12 -23.51 4.53
N ALA A 133 -0.36 -24.63 3.86
CA ALA A 133 -1.28 -25.68 4.32
C ALA A 133 -0.68 -26.56 5.45
N VAL A 134 0.64 -26.59 5.62
CA VAL A 134 1.33 -27.50 6.55
C VAL A 134 0.83 -27.38 7.98
N PRO A 135 0.64 -26.20 8.60
CA PRO A 135 0.11 -26.12 9.96
C PRO A 135 -1.26 -26.77 10.12
N ALA A 136 -2.16 -26.59 9.16
CA ALA A 136 -3.48 -27.20 9.17
C ALA A 136 -3.42 -28.72 8.98
N LEU A 137 -2.52 -29.21 8.10
CA LEU A 137 -2.28 -30.65 7.91
C LEU A 137 -1.73 -31.30 9.17
N LEU A 138 -0.75 -30.69 9.83
CA LEU A 138 -0.17 -31.21 11.08
C LEU A 138 -1.16 -31.19 12.23
N ALA A 139 -2.12 -30.25 12.21
CA ALA A 139 -3.21 -30.21 13.21
C ALA A 139 -4.29 -31.27 12.96
N GLY A 140 -4.30 -31.96 11.81
CA GLY A 140 -5.33 -32.95 11.45
C GLY A 140 -6.74 -32.33 11.37
N ASP A 141 -6.86 -31.05 11.06
CA ASP A 141 -8.13 -30.30 11.07
C ASP A 141 -8.89 -30.57 9.75
N ALA A 142 -9.75 -31.59 9.77
CA ALA A 142 -10.57 -31.95 8.61
C ALA A 142 -11.70 -30.92 8.35
N ASP A 143 -12.21 -30.25 9.39
CA ASP A 143 -13.37 -29.36 9.28
C ASP A 143 -13.02 -27.99 8.72
N ARG A 144 -11.94 -27.37 9.22
CA ARG A 144 -11.53 -26.02 8.87
C ARG A 144 -10.14 -25.93 8.24
N GLY A 145 -9.44 -27.05 8.06
CA GLY A 145 -8.07 -27.09 7.60
C GLY A 145 -7.89 -26.39 6.24
N LEU A 146 -8.80 -26.63 5.29
CA LEU A 146 -8.75 -25.97 3.96
C LEU A 146 -8.99 -24.46 4.08
N GLU A 147 -9.95 -24.00 4.90
CA GLU A 147 -10.18 -22.57 5.13
C GLU A 147 -8.92 -21.89 5.73
N ARG A 148 -8.33 -22.51 6.76
CA ARG A 148 -7.10 -22.04 7.41
C ARG A 148 -5.93 -21.98 6.43
N ALA A 149 -5.70 -23.03 5.66
CA ALA A 149 -4.67 -23.10 4.65
C ALA A 149 -4.84 -22.00 3.58
N THR A 150 -6.07 -21.83 3.08
CA THR A 150 -6.40 -20.81 2.07
C THR A 150 -6.18 -19.39 2.59
N LEU A 151 -6.62 -19.09 3.82
CA LEU A 151 -6.42 -17.78 4.44
C LEU A 151 -4.93 -17.51 4.69
N THR A 152 -4.15 -18.51 5.08
CA THR A 152 -2.72 -18.38 5.32
C THR A 152 -1.98 -18.16 3.99
N ALA A 153 -2.29 -18.94 2.96
CA ALA A 153 -1.72 -18.74 1.62
C ALA A 153 -2.08 -17.36 1.03
N PHE A 154 -3.34 -16.96 1.17
CA PHE A 154 -3.79 -15.63 0.77
C PHE A 154 -3.05 -14.53 1.51
N GLY A 155 -2.92 -14.60 2.84
CA GLY A 155 -2.18 -13.64 3.65
C GLY A 155 -0.69 -13.58 3.28
N SER A 156 -0.07 -14.73 2.99
CA SER A 156 1.32 -14.82 2.52
C SER A 156 1.54 -14.04 1.23
N ILE A 157 0.66 -14.20 0.24
CA ILE A 157 0.75 -13.50 -1.04
C ILE A 157 0.31 -12.04 -0.89
N TRP A 158 -0.88 -11.81 -0.36
CA TRP A 158 -1.49 -10.49 -0.34
C TRP A 158 -0.75 -9.49 0.57
N LEU A 159 -0.21 -9.93 1.72
CA LEU A 159 0.47 -9.05 2.67
C LEU A 159 1.98 -9.13 2.54
N CYS A 160 2.55 -10.33 2.70
CA CYS A 160 3.98 -10.48 2.84
C CYS A 160 4.71 -10.28 1.49
N TRP A 161 4.26 -10.97 0.44
CA TRP A 161 4.86 -10.83 -0.88
C TRP A 161 4.54 -9.47 -1.51
N SER A 162 3.31 -8.98 -1.41
CA SER A 162 2.97 -7.66 -1.97
C SER A 162 3.82 -6.55 -1.38
N LEU A 163 4.03 -6.51 -0.05
CA LEU A 163 4.89 -5.50 0.58
C LEU A 163 6.38 -5.70 0.29
N ALA A 164 6.83 -6.94 0.04
CA ALA A 164 8.21 -7.18 -0.40
C ALA A 164 8.52 -6.51 -1.75
N ASN A 165 7.51 -6.32 -2.61
CA ASN A 165 7.69 -5.58 -3.87
C ASN A 165 8.09 -4.12 -3.67
N LEU A 166 7.92 -3.51 -2.49
CA LEU A 166 8.52 -2.22 -2.15
C LEU A 166 10.03 -2.18 -2.42
N VAL A 167 10.71 -3.30 -2.18
CA VAL A 167 12.16 -3.42 -2.42
C VAL A 167 12.44 -3.59 -3.90
N LEU A 168 11.63 -4.39 -4.61
CA LEU A 168 11.84 -4.71 -6.03
C LEU A 168 11.59 -3.52 -6.96
N VAL A 169 10.61 -2.66 -6.64
CA VAL A 169 10.33 -1.45 -7.44
C VAL A 169 11.36 -0.34 -7.21
N GLY A 170 12.26 -0.51 -6.24
CA GLY A 170 13.42 0.36 -6.04
C GLY A 170 13.07 1.84 -5.86
N SER A 171 13.70 2.70 -6.66
CA SER A 171 13.51 4.16 -6.64
C SER A 171 12.07 4.60 -6.91
N ASP A 172 11.28 3.79 -7.62
CA ASP A 172 9.89 4.10 -7.93
C ASP A 172 8.91 3.84 -6.76
N ALA A 173 9.38 3.21 -5.67
CA ALA A 173 8.55 2.88 -4.51
C ALA A 173 7.80 4.10 -3.95
N TYR A 174 8.51 5.22 -3.77
CA TYR A 174 7.90 6.45 -3.24
C TYR A 174 6.92 7.07 -4.25
N LEU A 175 7.26 7.05 -5.54
CA LEU A 175 6.37 7.49 -6.63
C LEU A 175 5.05 6.68 -6.62
N LEU A 176 5.14 5.37 -6.50
CA LEU A 176 3.95 4.49 -6.48
C LEU A 176 3.08 4.75 -5.24
N CYS A 177 3.67 4.94 -4.07
CA CYS A 177 2.94 5.35 -2.87
C CYS A 177 2.21 6.69 -3.10
N PHE A 178 2.89 7.68 -3.63
CA PHE A 178 2.31 8.99 -3.91
C PHE A 178 1.20 8.90 -4.97
N ALA A 179 1.43 8.15 -6.06
CA ALA A 179 0.45 7.99 -7.14
C ALA A 179 -0.81 7.26 -6.67
N ALA A 180 -0.67 6.24 -5.81
CA ALA A 180 -1.81 5.52 -5.23
C ALA A 180 -2.69 6.45 -4.38
N GLU A 181 -2.07 7.25 -3.50
CA GLU A 181 -2.79 8.22 -2.65
C GLU A 181 -3.45 9.33 -3.47
N ALA A 182 -2.74 9.89 -4.46
CA ALA A 182 -3.30 10.90 -5.36
C ALA A 182 -4.50 10.34 -6.14
N THR A 183 -4.42 9.09 -6.59
CA THR A 183 -5.51 8.39 -7.27
C THR A 183 -6.72 8.18 -6.34
N ALA A 184 -6.50 7.83 -5.08
CA ALA A 184 -7.56 7.68 -4.08
C ALA A 184 -8.27 9.03 -3.79
N ILE A 185 -7.50 10.12 -3.68
CA ILE A 185 -8.07 11.48 -3.54
C ILE A 185 -8.88 11.85 -4.78
N ALA A 186 -8.37 11.60 -5.98
CA ALA A 186 -9.06 11.87 -7.24
C ALA A 186 -10.35 11.03 -7.38
N ALA A 187 -10.33 9.77 -6.91
CA ALA A 187 -11.52 8.93 -6.82
C ALA A 187 -12.60 9.54 -5.93
N TRP A 188 -12.21 10.06 -4.76
CA TRP A 188 -13.14 10.77 -3.88
C TRP A 188 -13.70 12.04 -4.52
N CYS A 189 -12.86 12.84 -5.16
CA CYS A 189 -13.28 14.05 -5.89
C CYS A 189 -14.25 13.72 -7.04
N GLY A 190 -13.95 12.69 -7.84
CA GLY A 190 -14.83 12.24 -8.91
C GLY A 190 -16.15 11.70 -8.40
N GLY A 191 -16.12 10.87 -7.34
CA GLY A 191 -17.32 10.35 -6.70
C GLY A 191 -18.25 11.42 -6.11
N THR A 192 -17.67 12.50 -5.57
CA THR A 192 -18.42 13.65 -5.03
C THR A 192 -18.85 14.63 -6.10
N GLY A 193 -17.95 15.01 -6.99
CA GLY A 193 -18.20 16.03 -8.03
C GLY A 193 -19.21 15.58 -9.09
N LEU A 194 -19.18 14.29 -9.45
CA LEU A 194 -20.09 13.72 -10.45
C LEU A 194 -21.41 13.21 -9.86
N ARG A 195 -21.68 13.40 -8.59
CA ARG A 195 -22.90 12.93 -7.90
C ARG A 195 -24.20 13.39 -8.55
N ARG A 196 -24.19 14.52 -9.27
CA ARG A 196 -25.37 15.03 -10.00
C ARG A 196 -25.85 14.08 -11.10
N PHE A 197 -24.98 13.24 -11.65
CA PHE A 197 -25.31 12.30 -12.71
C PHE A 197 -25.73 10.94 -12.15
N ALA A 198 -26.85 10.39 -12.61
CA ALA A 198 -27.40 9.12 -12.13
C ALA A 198 -26.45 7.93 -12.39
N TRP A 199 -25.76 7.92 -13.53
CA TRP A 199 -24.80 6.88 -13.88
C TRP A 199 -23.57 6.88 -12.93
N ALA A 200 -23.12 8.06 -12.52
CA ALA A 200 -21.94 8.22 -11.67
C ALA A 200 -22.19 7.78 -10.22
N ARG A 201 -23.45 7.76 -9.77
CA ARG A 201 -23.84 7.29 -8.43
C ARG A 201 -23.92 5.77 -8.31
N ARG A 202 -23.84 5.03 -9.41
CA ARG A 202 -23.92 3.57 -9.39
C ARG A 202 -22.73 3.01 -8.60
N PRO A 203 -22.98 2.11 -7.62
CA PRO A 203 -21.91 1.46 -6.89
C PRO A 203 -21.08 0.58 -7.82
N LEU A 204 -19.76 0.56 -7.63
CA LEU A 204 -18.86 -0.37 -8.32
C LEU A 204 -19.02 -1.80 -7.81
N SER A 205 -19.31 -1.96 -6.52
CA SER A 205 -19.44 -3.27 -5.89
C SER A 205 -20.41 -3.23 -4.72
N ARG A 206 -21.07 -4.36 -4.47
CA ARG A 206 -21.88 -4.58 -3.26
C ARG A 206 -21.02 -4.60 -1.98
N LEU A 207 -19.73 -4.89 -2.09
CA LEU A 207 -18.79 -4.93 -0.97
C LEU A 207 -18.56 -3.54 -0.37
N SER A 208 -18.54 -2.51 -1.22
CA SER A 208 -18.33 -1.12 -0.82
C SER A 208 -19.27 -0.19 -1.61
N PRO A 209 -20.55 0.00 -1.16
CA PRO A 209 -21.55 0.79 -1.89
C PRO A 209 -21.16 2.26 -2.08
N ASN A 210 -20.24 2.78 -1.25
CA ASN A 210 -19.75 4.16 -1.34
C ASN A 210 -18.78 4.37 -2.50
N LYS A 211 -18.20 3.30 -3.05
CA LYS A 211 -17.34 3.35 -4.23
C LYS A 211 -18.21 3.33 -5.48
N THR A 212 -18.14 4.40 -6.25
CA THR A 212 -19.05 4.66 -7.36
C THR A 212 -18.34 4.71 -8.70
N VAL A 213 -19.09 4.56 -9.79
CA VAL A 213 -18.58 4.73 -11.16
C VAL A 213 -17.97 6.12 -11.35
N GLY A 214 -18.54 7.17 -10.76
CA GLY A 214 -17.97 8.51 -10.77
C GLY A 214 -16.61 8.58 -10.07
N GLY A 215 -16.44 7.80 -8.98
CA GLY A 215 -15.15 7.64 -8.32
C GLY A 215 -14.13 6.91 -9.20
N MET A 216 -14.54 5.87 -9.93
CA MET A 216 -13.67 5.18 -10.88
C MET A 216 -13.16 6.10 -12.00
N VAL A 217 -14.06 6.95 -12.55
CA VAL A 217 -13.66 7.97 -13.53
C VAL A 217 -12.66 8.95 -12.93
N GLY A 218 -12.90 9.41 -11.68
CA GLY A 218 -11.96 10.27 -10.98
C GLY A 218 -10.61 9.62 -10.78
N ALA A 219 -10.58 8.34 -10.37
CA ALA A 219 -9.36 7.55 -10.24
C ALA A 219 -8.59 7.45 -11.57
N ALA A 220 -9.29 7.13 -12.66
CA ALA A 220 -8.67 7.00 -13.98
C ALA A 220 -8.02 8.31 -14.45
N VAL A 221 -8.72 9.42 -14.29
CA VAL A 221 -8.20 10.76 -14.63
C VAL A 221 -7.05 11.14 -13.70
N GLY A 222 -7.17 10.91 -12.39
CA GLY A 222 -6.15 11.24 -11.42
C GLY A 222 -4.86 10.43 -11.61
N ALA A 223 -4.96 9.12 -11.86
CA ALA A 223 -3.82 8.27 -12.17
C ALA A 223 -3.09 8.77 -13.45
N ALA A 224 -3.83 9.11 -14.50
CA ALA A 224 -3.22 9.67 -15.72
C ALA A 224 -2.51 10.99 -15.45
N ILE A 225 -3.16 11.92 -14.76
CA ILE A 225 -2.58 13.23 -14.46
C ILE A 225 -1.31 13.10 -13.63
N VAL A 226 -1.34 12.32 -12.53
CA VAL A 226 -0.20 12.20 -11.64
C VAL A 226 1.01 11.56 -12.34
N LEU A 227 0.79 10.51 -13.15
CA LEU A 227 1.88 9.87 -13.87
C LEU A 227 2.48 10.76 -14.97
N VAL A 228 1.65 11.54 -15.66
CA VAL A 228 2.13 12.53 -16.65
C VAL A 228 2.92 13.64 -15.97
N VAL A 229 2.43 14.18 -14.86
CA VAL A 229 3.11 15.25 -14.10
C VAL A 229 4.45 14.77 -13.54
N LEU A 230 4.55 13.48 -13.18
CA LEU A 230 5.76 12.87 -12.63
C LEU A 230 6.71 12.32 -13.72
N ASP A 231 6.42 12.60 -15.00
CA ASP A 231 7.20 12.09 -16.14
C ASP A 231 7.43 10.57 -16.09
N SER A 232 6.40 9.85 -15.65
CA SER A 232 6.40 8.40 -15.46
C SER A 232 5.23 7.73 -16.18
N ALA A 233 4.71 8.37 -17.22
CA ALA A 233 3.56 7.89 -17.97
C ALA A 233 3.93 6.69 -18.83
N SER A 234 3.78 5.48 -18.27
CA SER A 234 3.77 4.22 -19.03
C SER A 234 2.39 3.56 -18.95
N PRO A 235 1.94 2.84 -19.99
CA PRO A 235 0.69 2.09 -19.94
C PRO A 235 0.68 1.06 -18.79
N GLY A 236 1.80 0.40 -18.52
CA GLY A 236 1.95 -0.57 -17.44
C GLY A 236 1.75 0.07 -16.07
N LEU A 237 2.46 1.17 -15.78
CA LEU A 237 2.29 1.91 -14.53
C LEU A 237 0.88 2.48 -14.37
N TYR A 238 0.29 2.99 -15.44
CA TYR A 238 -1.09 3.47 -15.39
C TYR A 238 -2.07 2.36 -14.99
N VAL A 239 -1.96 1.19 -15.59
CA VAL A 239 -2.79 0.02 -15.25
C VAL A 239 -2.52 -0.41 -13.81
N ALA A 240 -1.26 -0.48 -13.38
CA ALA A 240 -0.87 -0.87 -12.04
C ALA A 240 -1.46 0.09 -10.99
N VAL A 241 -1.31 1.39 -11.19
CA VAL A 241 -1.82 2.42 -10.24
C VAL A 241 -3.34 2.44 -10.22
N LEU A 242 -4.00 2.44 -11.39
CA LEU A 242 -5.46 2.51 -11.46
C LEU A 242 -6.13 1.25 -10.89
N LEU A 243 -5.76 0.08 -11.44
CA LEU A 243 -6.39 -1.18 -11.00
C LEU A 243 -5.91 -1.59 -9.61
N GLY A 244 -4.66 -1.32 -9.27
CA GLY A 244 -4.10 -1.59 -7.96
C GLY A 244 -4.80 -0.77 -6.87
N SER A 245 -4.98 0.55 -7.07
CA SER A 245 -5.63 1.41 -6.07
C SER A 245 -7.10 1.04 -5.87
N VAL A 246 -7.87 0.89 -6.95
CA VAL A 246 -9.29 0.56 -6.84
C VAL A 246 -9.51 -0.88 -6.39
N GLY A 247 -8.74 -1.82 -6.96
CA GLY A 247 -8.85 -3.25 -6.68
C GLY A 247 -8.37 -3.61 -5.28
N GLY A 248 -7.26 -3.02 -4.82
CA GLY A 248 -6.69 -3.26 -3.48
C GLY A 248 -7.66 -2.88 -2.37
N ASP A 249 -8.25 -1.67 -2.45
CA ASP A 249 -9.27 -1.23 -1.50
C ASP A 249 -10.56 -2.09 -1.57
N LEU A 250 -10.98 -2.56 -2.76
CA LEU A 250 -12.11 -3.50 -2.87
C LEU A 250 -11.78 -4.87 -2.28
N LEU A 251 -10.54 -5.35 -2.46
CA LEU A 251 -10.07 -6.61 -1.91
C LEU A 251 -10.03 -6.55 -0.37
N GLU A 252 -9.50 -5.47 0.19
CA GLU A 252 -9.53 -5.23 1.64
C GLU A 252 -10.96 -5.13 2.17
N SER A 253 -11.84 -4.41 1.45
CA SER A 253 -13.26 -4.33 1.79
C SER A 253 -13.91 -5.72 1.85
N MET A 254 -13.56 -6.64 0.93
CA MET A 254 -14.05 -8.01 0.93
C MET A 254 -13.58 -8.77 2.19
N VAL A 255 -12.30 -8.64 2.55
CA VAL A 255 -11.73 -9.26 3.76
C VAL A 255 -12.43 -8.74 5.02
N LYS A 256 -12.61 -7.43 5.14
CA LYS A 256 -13.33 -6.80 6.28
C LYS A 256 -14.79 -7.29 6.39
N ARG A 257 -15.50 -7.42 5.26
CA ARG A 257 -16.89 -7.95 5.27
C ARG A 257 -16.93 -9.41 5.69
N ARG A 258 -15.97 -10.25 5.25
CA ARG A 258 -15.86 -11.65 5.70
C ARG A 258 -15.63 -11.73 7.21
N ALA A 259 -14.85 -10.82 7.79
CA ALA A 259 -14.61 -10.72 9.23
C ALA A 259 -15.76 -10.09 10.01
N GLY A 260 -16.75 -9.50 9.37
CA GLY A 260 -17.85 -8.79 10.03
C GLY A 260 -17.44 -7.44 10.64
N VAL A 261 -16.31 -6.88 10.20
CA VAL A 261 -15.79 -5.60 10.70
C VAL A 261 -15.83 -4.51 9.63
N LYS A 262 -15.65 -3.27 10.05
CA LYS A 262 -15.54 -2.10 9.15
C LYS A 262 -14.10 -1.64 8.98
N ASP A 263 -13.34 -1.62 10.06
CA ASP A 263 -11.95 -1.17 10.11
C ASP A 263 -11.05 -2.35 10.48
N ALA A 264 -9.87 -2.44 9.91
CA ALA A 264 -8.95 -3.56 10.11
C ALA A 264 -8.32 -3.56 11.52
N GLY A 265 -8.25 -2.39 12.16
CA GLY A 265 -7.67 -2.21 13.48
C GLY A 265 -7.89 -0.79 14.01
N ALA A 266 -7.16 -0.45 15.09
CA ALA A 266 -7.21 0.88 15.71
C ALA A 266 -5.79 1.43 15.97
N TRP A 267 -4.80 0.96 15.20
CA TRP A 267 -3.38 1.28 15.45
C TRP A 267 -3.03 2.73 15.07
N LEU A 268 -3.64 3.26 14.00
CA LEU A 268 -3.38 4.62 13.54
C LEU A 268 -4.46 5.59 14.06
N PRO A 269 -4.10 6.60 14.87
CA PRO A 269 -5.06 7.56 15.41
C PRO A 269 -5.81 8.31 14.31
N GLY A 270 -7.15 8.14 14.26
CA GLY A 270 -8.03 8.78 13.29
C GLY A 270 -8.10 8.09 11.91
N PHE A 271 -7.42 6.96 11.73
CA PHE A 271 -7.33 6.25 10.44
C PHE A 271 -7.64 4.75 10.49
N GLY A 272 -7.85 4.17 11.66
CA GLY A 272 -8.11 2.73 11.79
C GLY A 272 -6.83 1.90 11.90
N GLY A 273 -6.77 0.76 11.22
CA GLY A 273 -5.59 -0.09 11.14
C GLY A 273 -4.54 0.39 10.13
N LEU A 274 -3.37 -0.22 10.17
CA LEU A 274 -2.37 -0.06 9.12
C LEU A 274 -2.88 -0.61 7.78
N LEU A 275 -3.57 -1.74 7.83
CA LEU A 275 -4.11 -2.40 6.64
C LEU A 275 -5.06 -1.47 5.87
N ASP A 276 -5.88 -0.67 6.61
CA ASP A 276 -6.76 0.37 6.03
C ASP A 276 -5.99 1.50 5.29
N ARG A 277 -4.65 1.55 5.39
CA ARG A 277 -3.80 2.57 4.76
C ARG A 277 -2.91 2.03 3.64
N VAL A 278 -2.57 0.75 3.69
CA VAL A 278 -1.72 0.12 2.68
C VAL A 278 -2.52 -0.73 1.69
N ASP A 279 -3.83 -0.82 1.86
CA ASP A 279 -4.75 -1.64 1.06
C ASP A 279 -4.54 -1.50 -0.45
N SER A 280 -4.48 -0.27 -0.93
CA SER A 280 -4.21 0.07 -2.33
C SER A 280 -2.81 -0.40 -2.76
N LEU A 281 -1.80 -0.19 -1.90
CA LEU A 281 -0.42 -0.55 -2.18
C LEU A 281 -0.23 -2.07 -2.32
N LEU A 282 -0.99 -2.86 -1.57
CA LEU A 282 -0.94 -4.33 -1.61
C LEU A 282 -1.26 -4.90 -3.00
N LEU A 283 -1.83 -4.11 -3.90
CA LEU A 283 -2.05 -4.53 -5.28
C LEU A 283 -1.29 -3.65 -6.29
N VAL A 284 -1.06 -2.38 -5.99
CA VAL A 284 -0.25 -1.48 -6.84
C VAL A 284 1.17 -1.99 -6.99
N LEU A 285 1.82 -2.33 -5.86
CA LEU A 285 3.23 -2.74 -5.86
C LEU A 285 3.52 -3.99 -6.72
N PRO A 286 2.80 -5.12 -6.53
CA PRO A 286 3.04 -6.29 -7.37
C PRO A 286 2.65 -6.07 -8.83
N LEU A 287 1.60 -5.29 -9.12
CA LEU A 287 1.25 -4.96 -10.50
C LEU A 287 2.33 -4.08 -11.16
N ALA A 288 2.87 -3.10 -10.44
CA ALA A 288 3.96 -2.28 -10.95
C ALA A 288 5.22 -3.11 -11.20
N ALA A 289 5.58 -4.00 -10.27
CA ALA A 289 6.76 -4.88 -10.44
C ALA A 289 6.67 -5.80 -11.67
N VAL A 290 5.45 -6.08 -12.15
CA VAL A 290 5.24 -6.97 -13.32
C VAL A 290 5.00 -6.19 -14.61
N LEU A 291 4.39 -5.00 -14.56
CA LEU A 291 3.90 -4.27 -15.73
C LEU A 291 4.71 -3.02 -16.09
N ALA A 292 5.58 -2.56 -15.19
CA ALA A 292 6.41 -1.36 -15.37
C ALA A 292 7.62 -1.57 -16.28
#